data_ea05c1504cb0354fa43c6de584be0929
#
_entry.id   ea05c1504cb0354fa43c6de584be0929
#
_cell.length_a   1.000
_cell.length_b   1.000
_cell.length_c   1.000
_cell.angle_alpha   90.00
_cell.angle_beta   90.00
_cell.angle_gamma   90.00
#
_symmetry.space_group_name_H-M   'P 1'
#
loop_
_entity.id
_entity.type
_entity.pdbx_description
1 polymer ?
#
loop_
_entity_poly.entity_id
_entity_poly.type
_entity_poly.pdbx_seq_one_letter_code
_entity_poly.pdbx_strand_id
1 'polypeptide(L)'
;DRLKKYYDLGARFTKWRGVYSIGENYPSKLAISSNAHALARYSALVQENGMVPIVEPEVLMDGNHSAEVCFNKTSEVIKKCFEELILHKVDLSGIILKPNMILSGNLSENKISSEEVSIKTLECLKNCVPNEVPGIAFLSGGQSEIEATENLNLINKNNNTNFIMTYSYGRAL
;
A
#
# COMPACT_ATOMS: atom_id res chain seq x y z
N ASP A 1 -1.64 -15.91 20.69
CA ASP A 1 -2.81 -16.76 20.89
C ASP A 1 -3.89 -16.64 19.82
N ARG A 2 -4.26 -15.42 19.41
CA ARG A 2 -5.32 -15.19 18.42
C ARG A 2 -4.89 -15.60 17.00
N LEU A 3 -3.67 -15.28 16.59
CA LEU A 3 -3.13 -15.65 15.28
C LEU A 3 -3.01 -17.18 15.13
N LYS A 4 -2.55 -17.86 16.20
CA LYS A 4 -2.52 -19.32 16.21
C LYS A 4 -3.91 -19.94 16.00
N LYS A 5 -4.92 -19.42 16.67
CA LYS A 5 -6.31 -19.88 16.48
C LYS A 5 -6.78 -19.69 15.03
N TYR A 6 -6.44 -18.55 14.41
CA TYR A 6 -6.79 -18.31 13.00
C TYR A 6 -6.09 -19.28 12.06
N TYR A 7 -4.81 -19.55 12.32
CA TYR A 7 -4.06 -20.54 11.55
C TYR A 7 -4.69 -21.94 11.66
N ASP A 8 -5.03 -22.37 12.88
CA ASP A 8 -5.67 -23.66 13.16
C ASP A 8 -7.05 -23.77 12.48
N LEU A 9 -7.76 -22.65 12.29
CA LEU A 9 -9.01 -22.55 11.54
C LEU A 9 -8.83 -22.50 10.00
N GLY A 10 -7.60 -22.55 9.51
CA GLY A 10 -7.29 -22.59 8.07
C GLY A 10 -6.83 -21.27 7.48
N ALA A 11 -6.73 -20.17 8.23
CA ALA A 11 -6.16 -18.93 7.71
C ALA A 11 -4.68 -19.10 7.35
N ARG A 12 -4.26 -18.51 6.22
CA ARG A 12 -2.86 -18.54 5.75
C ARG A 12 -2.29 -17.15 5.50
N PHE A 13 -3.13 -16.14 5.51
CA PHE A 13 -2.73 -14.72 5.45
C PHE A 13 -3.64 -13.89 6.34
N THR A 14 -3.16 -12.71 6.67
CA THR A 14 -3.91 -11.70 7.43
C THR A 14 -3.70 -10.33 6.79
N LYS A 15 -4.50 -9.34 7.16
CA LYS A 15 -4.37 -7.99 6.64
C LYS A 15 -4.52 -6.97 7.77
N TRP A 16 -3.60 -5.98 7.81
CA TRP A 16 -3.69 -4.83 8.71
C TRP A 16 -3.48 -3.53 7.93
N ARG A 17 -4.32 -2.54 8.22
CA ARG A 17 -4.40 -1.27 7.51
C ARG A 17 -3.97 -0.12 8.42
N GLY A 18 -2.97 0.66 7.99
CA GLY A 18 -2.63 1.97 8.52
C GLY A 18 -3.12 3.05 7.56
N VAL A 19 -3.90 4.02 8.03
CA VAL A 19 -4.54 5.04 7.18
C VAL A 19 -3.94 6.41 7.44
N TYR A 20 -3.68 7.15 6.36
CA TYR A 20 -3.09 8.49 6.40
C TYR A 20 -3.91 9.44 5.53
N SER A 21 -4.48 10.48 6.16
CA SER A 21 -5.09 11.58 5.42
C SER A 21 -4.04 12.61 4.99
N ILE A 22 -4.26 13.29 3.87
CA ILE A 22 -3.45 14.42 3.42
C ILE A 22 -4.12 15.72 3.84
N GLY A 23 -3.35 16.63 4.44
CA GLY A 23 -3.79 17.97 4.82
C GLY A 23 -2.61 18.85 5.19
N GLU A 24 -2.88 20.09 5.64
CA GLU A 24 -1.85 21.09 5.91
C GLU A 24 -0.79 20.58 6.92
N ASN A 25 -1.25 19.90 7.99
CA ASN A 25 -0.39 19.44 9.08
C ASN A 25 -0.37 17.91 9.22
N TYR A 26 -0.89 17.16 8.25
CA TYR A 26 -0.92 15.69 8.32
C TYR A 26 -0.72 15.05 6.94
N PRO A 27 -0.24 13.79 6.94
CA PRO A 27 0.11 13.01 8.13
C PRO A 27 1.33 13.62 8.84
N SER A 28 1.28 13.65 10.19
CA SER A 28 2.44 14.05 10.98
C SER A 28 3.52 12.97 10.97
N LYS A 29 4.79 13.35 11.22
CA LYS A 29 5.88 12.36 11.36
C LYS A 29 5.58 11.32 12.43
N LEU A 30 4.93 11.71 13.52
CA LEU A 30 4.52 10.79 14.59
C LEU A 30 3.48 9.79 14.08
N ALA A 31 2.47 10.23 13.34
CA ALA A 31 1.45 9.35 12.77
C ALA A 31 2.07 8.34 11.80
N ILE A 32 2.99 8.79 10.94
CA ILE A 32 3.71 7.91 10.00
C ILE A 32 4.54 6.87 10.76
N SER A 33 5.35 7.29 11.72
CA SER A 33 6.21 6.38 12.49
C SER A 33 5.40 5.39 13.34
N SER A 34 4.35 5.85 14.00
CA SER A 34 3.52 4.98 14.87
C SER A 34 2.77 3.91 14.08
N ASN A 35 2.19 4.27 12.93
CA ASN A 35 1.53 3.30 12.07
C ASN A 35 2.52 2.33 11.41
N ALA A 36 3.66 2.82 10.95
CA ALA A 36 4.72 1.98 10.38
C ALA A 36 5.22 0.95 11.40
N HIS A 37 5.47 1.38 12.66
CA HIS A 37 5.83 0.49 13.76
C HIS A 37 4.74 -0.55 14.05
N ALA A 38 3.46 -0.15 14.07
CA ALA A 38 2.35 -1.07 14.29
C ALA A 38 2.23 -2.11 13.17
N LEU A 39 2.39 -1.69 11.90
CA LEU A 39 2.38 -2.58 10.73
C LEU A 39 3.55 -3.58 10.78
N ALA A 40 4.74 -3.13 11.14
CA ALA A 40 5.91 -3.98 11.22
C ALA A 40 5.80 -5.01 12.37
N ARG A 41 5.38 -4.57 13.55
CA ARG A 41 5.13 -5.46 14.69
C ARG A 41 4.06 -6.50 14.39
N TYR A 42 2.97 -6.09 13.75
CA TYR A 42 1.94 -6.99 13.26
C TYR A 42 2.51 -8.03 12.31
N SER A 43 3.31 -7.61 11.33
CA SER A 43 3.89 -8.48 10.31
C SER A 43 4.81 -9.54 10.90
N ALA A 44 5.68 -9.17 11.84
CA ALA A 44 6.55 -10.09 12.56
C ALA A 44 5.73 -11.17 13.28
N LEU A 45 4.70 -10.77 14.05
CA LEU A 45 3.84 -11.71 14.76
C LEU A 45 3.07 -12.65 13.82
N VAL A 46 2.67 -12.17 12.65
CA VAL A 46 1.98 -12.99 11.64
C VAL A 46 2.92 -14.06 11.08
N GLN A 47 4.16 -13.68 10.73
CA GLN A 47 5.16 -14.61 10.22
C GLN A 47 5.58 -15.65 11.26
N GLU A 48 5.72 -15.26 12.54
CA GLU A 48 5.98 -16.20 13.65
C GLU A 48 4.87 -17.27 13.79
N ASN A 49 3.67 -16.99 13.29
CA ASN A 49 2.55 -17.93 13.29
C ASN A 49 2.34 -18.64 11.94
N GLY A 50 3.32 -18.59 11.04
CA GLY A 50 3.30 -19.30 9.76
C GLY A 50 2.32 -18.75 8.73
N MET A 51 1.95 -17.47 8.83
CA MET A 51 1.03 -16.80 7.90
C MET A 51 1.72 -15.65 7.17
N VAL A 52 1.15 -15.25 6.04
CA VAL A 52 1.60 -14.12 5.23
C VAL A 52 0.92 -12.84 5.69
N PRO A 53 1.63 -11.78 6.12
CA PRO A 53 1.05 -10.50 6.39
C PRO A 53 0.82 -9.72 5.09
N ILE A 54 -0.41 -9.24 4.89
CA ILE A 54 -0.72 -8.20 3.90
C ILE A 54 -0.60 -6.86 4.63
N VAL A 55 0.40 -6.08 4.25
CA VAL A 55 0.77 -4.80 4.86
C VAL A 55 0.11 -3.67 4.06
N GLU A 56 -0.83 -2.95 4.68
CA GLU A 56 -1.65 -1.94 3.99
C GLU A 56 -1.41 -0.53 4.54
N PRO A 57 -0.32 0.16 4.14
CA PRO A 57 -0.10 1.58 4.41
C PRO A 57 -0.85 2.42 3.36
N GLU A 58 -2.07 2.86 3.67
CA GLU A 58 -2.94 3.57 2.73
C GLU A 58 -2.91 5.08 2.94
N VAL A 59 -2.49 5.82 1.92
CA VAL A 59 -2.71 7.27 1.83
C VAL A 59 -4.03 7.53 1.11
N LEU A 60 -4.95 8.22 1.80
CA LEU A 60 -6.30 8.45 1.28
C LEU A 60 -6.29 9.44 0.12
N MET A 61 -7.19 9.21 -0.84
CA MET A 61 -7.46 10.14 -1.93
C MET A 61 -8.46 11.25 -1.56
N ASP A 62 -8.95 11.24 -0.31
CA ASP A 62 -9.89 12.25 0.17
C ASP A 62 -9.22 13.62 0.24
N GLY A 63 -9.82 14.63 -0.42
CA GLY A 63 -9.31 16.00 -0.46
C GLY A 63 -9.06 16.51 -1.88
N ASN A 64 -8.42 17.68 -1.95
CA ASN A 64 -8.14 18.42 -3.19
C ASN A 64 -6.66 18.43 -3.59
N HIS A 65 -5.86 17.57 -2.98
CA HIS A 65 -4.42 17.49 -3.24
C HIS A 65 -4.10 17.03 -4.66
N SER A 66 -2.95 17.44 -5.17
CA SER A 66 -2.46 16.98 -6.47
C SER A 66 -1.89 15.55 -6.40
N ALA A 67 -1.76 14.91 -7.56
CA ALA A 67 -1.06 13.62 -7.66
C ALA A 67 0.40 13.69 -7.19
N GLU A 68 1.06 14.84 -7.33
CA GLU A 68 2.41 15.04 -6.83
C GLU A 68 2.48 15.01 -5.30
N VAL A 69 1.51 15.62 -4.63
CA VAL A 69 1.40 15.55 -3.17
C VAL A 69 1.11 14.12 -2.72
N CYS A 70 0.22 13.42 -3.42
CA CYS A 70 -0.05 12.00 -3.16
C CYS A 70 1.23 11.15 -3.32
N PHE A 71 1.99 11.36 -4.41
CA PHE A 71 3.27 10.69 -4.67
C PHE A 71 4.26 10.87 -3.52
N ASN A 72 4.47 12.12 -3.11
CA ASN A 72 5.43 12.44 -2.05
C ASN A 72 5.03 11.83 -0.70
N LYS A 73 3.74 11.91 -0.35
CA LYS A 73 3.24 11.34 0.90
C LYS A 73 3.23 9.81 0.90
N THR A 74 2.83 9.20 -0.20
CA THR A 74 2.88 7.75 -0.36
C THR A 74 4.31 7.23 -0.28
N SER A 75 5.25 7.92 -0.94
CA SER A 75 6.68 7.58 -0.88
C SER A 75 7.25 7.67 0.54
N GLU A 76 6.93 8.74 1.28
CA GLU A 76 7.34 8.93 2.69
C GLU A 76 6.79 7.79 3.57
N VAL A 77 5.52 7.47 3.43
CA VAL A 77 4.83 6.44 4.20
C VAL A 77 5.39 5.04 3.91
N ILE A 78 5.55 4.68 2.63
CA ILE A 78 6.06 3.36 2.23
C ILE A 78 7.51 3.19 2.71
N LYS A 79 8.38 4.18 2.49
CA LYS A 79 9.78 4.12 2.97
C LYS A 79 9.85 3.89 4.46
N LYS A 80 9.09 4.67 5.25
CA LYS A 80 9.07 4.49 6.70
C LYS A 80 8.53 3.13 7.12
N CYS A 81 7.53 2.61 6.40
CA CYS A 81 7.00 1.28 6.64
C CYS A 81 8.08 0.20 6.44
N PHE A 82 8.85 0.25 5.35
CA PHE A 82 9.93 -0.71 5.12
C PHE A 82 11.10 -0.55 6.09
N GLU A 83 11.46 0.66 6.50
CA GLU A 83 12.43 0.86 7.59
C GLU A 83 12.03 0.09 8.86
N GLU A 84 10.78 0.20 9.26
CA GLU A 84 10.27 -0.50 10.46
C GLU A 84 10.16 -2.02 10.24
N LEU A 85 9.73 -2.48 9.06
CA LEU A 85 9.69 -3.91 8.73
C LEU A 85 11.08 -4.55 8.85
N ILE A 86 12.11 -3.89 8.32
CA ILE A 86 13.50 -4.35 8.42
C ILE A 86 13.99 -4.36 9.87
N LEU A 87 13.71 -3.31 10.66
CA LEU A 87 14.06 -3.24 12.08
C LEU A 87 13.41 -4.37 12.90
N HIS A 88 12.20 -4.78 12.54
CA HIS A 88 11.49 -5.90 13.16
C HIS A 88 11.87 -7.27 12.59
N LYS A 89 12.87 -7.32 11.70
CA LYS A 89 13.37 -8.54 11.05
C LYS A 89 12.28 -9.35 10.32
N VAL A 90 11.32 -8.62 9.74
CA VAL A 90 10.30 -9.24 8.88
C VAL A 90 10.96 -9.75 7.61
N ASP A 91 10.66 -10.98 7.23
CA ASP A 91 11.07 -11.53 5.94
C ASP A 91 10.25 -10.86 4.82
N LEU A 92 10.88 -9.97 4.06
CA LEU A 92 10.22 -9.21 3.00
C LEU A 92 9.78 -10.09 1.83
N SER A 93 10.39 -11.25 1.62
CA SER A 93 9.95 -12.22 0.61
C SER A 93 8.65 -12.94 0.99
N GLY A 94 8.27 -12.87 2.24
CA GLY A 94 7.06 -13.47 2.81
C GLY A 94 5.93 -12.48 3.10
N ILE A 95 5.91 -11.30 2.48
CA ILE A 95 4.83 -10.31 2.65
C ILE A 95 4.12 -10.02 1.33
N ILE A 96 2.93 -9.41 1.42
CA ILE A 96 2.26 -8.73 0.32
C ILE A 96 2.08 -7.26 0.73
N LEU A 97 2.51 -6.33 -0.12
CA LEU A 97 2.23 -4.91 0.08
C LEU A 97 0.86 -4.59 -0.53
N LYS A 98 0.03 -3.85 0.21
CA LYS A 98 -1.27 -3.37 -0.28
C LYS A 98 -1.32 -1.84 -0.25
N PRO A 99 -0.75 -1.15 -1.26
CA PRO A 99 -0.70 0.30 -1.31
C PRO A 99 -1.90 0.89 -2.05
N ASN A 100 -2.09 2.21 -1.91
CA ASN A 100 -2.87 2.99 -2.85
C ASN A 100 -2.11 3.18 -4.18
N MET A 101 -2.83 3.48 -5.25
CA MET A 101 -2.28 4.04 -6.48
C MET A 101 -2.00 5.53 -6.27
N ILE A 102 -1.14 6.14 -7.10
CA ILE A 102 -0.88 7.58 -7.06
C ILE A 102 -1.96 8.31 -7.84
N LEU A 103 -2.80 9.03 -7.11
CA LEU A 103 -4.00 9.69 -7.63
C LEU A 103 -4.04 11.16 -7.20
N SER A 104 -4.72 12.00 -8.00
CA SER A 104 -5.20 13.29 -7.48
C SER A 104 -6.32 13.07 -6.46
N GLY A 105 -6.43 13.93 -5.48
CA GLY A 105 -7.52 13.91 -4.50
C GLY A 105 -8.91 13.91 -5.16
N ASN A 106 -9.90 13.28 -4.54
CA ASN A 106 -11.24 13.14 -5.11
C ASN A 106 -11.95 14.48 -5.37
N LEU A 107 -11.57 15.53 -4.64
CA LEU A 107 -12.07 16.90 -4.80
C LEU A 107 -11.14 17.79 -5.64
N SER A 108 -10.04 17.26 -6.19
CA SER A 108 -9.13 18.00 -7.04
C SER A 108 -9.79 18.31 -8.39
N GLU A 109 -9.69 19.56 -8.85
CA GLU A 109 -10.11 19.97 -10.20
C GLU A 109 -9.15 19.44 -11.27
N ASN A 110 -7.89 19.19 -10.91
CA ASN A 110 -6.84 18.71 -11.80
C ASN A 110 -6.62 17.19 -11.60
N LYS A 111 -7.43 16.39 -12.28
CA LYS A 111 -7.24 14.93 -12.33
C LYS A 111 -6.16 14.58 -13.34
N ILE A 112 -5.31 13.64 -12.97
CA ILE A 112 -4.35 13.04 -13.91
C ILE A 112 -5.02 11.89 -14.68
N SER A 113 -4.51 11.60 -15.87
CA SER A 113 -4.96 10.50 -16.72
C SER A 113 -4.55 9.13 -16.12
N SER A 114 -5.24 8.06 -16.53
CA SER A 114 -4.88 6.69 -16.13
C SER A 114 -3.46 6.30 -16.55
N GLU A 115 -2.95 6.85 -17.66
CA GLU A 115 -1.56 6.67 -18.08
C GLU A 115 -0.58 7.30 -17.07
N GLU A 116 -0.85 8.54 -16.63
CA GLU A 116 -0.05 9.22 -15.63
C GLU A 116 -0.14 8.53 -14.26
N VAL A 117 -1.33 8.00 -13.88
CA VAL A 117 -1.49 7.16 -12.68
C VAL A 117 -0.55 5.96 -12.75
N SER A 118 -0.53 5.27 -13.89
CA SER A 118 0.34 4.11 -14.10
C SER A 118 1.83 4.47 -13.94
N ILE A 119 2.29 5.51 -14.64
CA ILE A 119 3.69 5.96 -14.60
C ILE A 119 4.10 6.34 -13.19
N LYS A 120 3.34 7.22 -12.54
CA LYS A 120 3.67 7.70 -11.17
C LYS A 120 3.59 6.59 -10.13
N THR A 121 2.64 5.67 -10.25
CA THR A 121 2.52 4.54 -9.31
C THR A 121 3.72 3.60 -9.44
N LEU A 122 4.11 3.23 -10.66
CA LEU A 122 5.29 2.39 -10.89
C LEU A 122 6.58 3.07 -10.42
N GLU A 123 6.74 4.37 -10.67
CA GLU A 123 7.87 5.15 -10.19
C GLU A 123 7.94 5.15 -8.65
N CYS A 124 6.83 5.39 -7.98
CA CYS A 124 6.76 5.34 -6.51
C CYS A 124 7.17 3.97 -5.96
N LEU A 125 6.62 2.90 -6.53
CA LEU A 125 6.95 1.53 -6.11
C LEU A 125 8.43 1.19 -6.32
N LYS A 126 9.00 1.53 -7.47
CA LYS A 126 10.43 1.32 -7.75
C LYS A 126 11.35 2.04 -6.76
N ASN A 127 10.97 3.25 -6.38
CA ASN A 127 11.78 4.10 -5.50
C ASN A 127 11.64 3.75 -4.01
N CYS A 128 10.60 3.00 -3.62
CA CYS A 128 10.23 2.83 -2.22
C CYS A 128 10.11 1.38 -1.76
N VAL A 129 9.90 0.43 -2.66
CA VAL A 129 9.65 -0.97 -2.32
C VAL A 129 10.89 -1.81 -2.61
N PRO A 130 11.43 -2.55 -1.62
CA PRO A 130 12.52 -3.48 -1.84
C PRO A 130 12.17 -4.59 -2.85
N ASN A 131 13.15 -4.98 -3.67
CA ASN A 131 12.95 -5.99 -4.72
C ASN A 131 12.61 -7.40 -4.21
N GLU A 132 12.85 -7.65 -2.93
CA GLU A 132 12.52 -8.91 -2.25
C GLU A 132 11.02 -9.12 -2.07
N VAL A 133 10.22 -8.04 -2.12
CA VAL A 133 8.76 -8.11 -1.99
C VAL A 133 8.17 -8.77 -3.25
N PRO A 134 7.49 -9.91 -3.15
CA PRO A 134 7.07 -10.65 -4.34
C PRO A 134 5.80 -10.08 -4.98
N GLY A 135 4.92 -9.46 -4.18
CA GLY A 135 3.60 -9.10 -4.66
C GLY A 135 3.05 -7.79 -4.12
N ILE A 136 2.32 -7.10 -5.00
CA ILE A 136 1.59 -5.87 -4.74
C ILE A 136 0.11 -6.13 -5.02
N ALA A 137 -0.74 -5.94 -4.01
CA ALA A 137 -2.18 -6.05 -4.15
C ALA A 137 -2.84 -4.68 -3.92
N PHE A 138 -3.10 -3.93 -4.97
CA PHE A 138 -3.64 -2.57 -4.84
C PHE A 138 -5.00 -2.53 -4.16
N LEU A 139 -5.22 -1.51 -3.32
CA LEU A 139 -6.55 -1.12 -2.87
C LEU A 139 -7.23 -0.21 -3.91
N SER A 140 -8.55 -0.12 -3.90
CA SER A 140 -9.29 0.78 -4.80
C SER A 140 -9.27 2.24 -4.35
N GLY A 141 -9.17 2.50 -3.04
CA GLY A 141 -8.99 3.83 -2.46
C GLY A 141 -10.12 4.83 -2.72
N GLY A 142 -11.33 4.35 -3.05
CA GLY A 142 -12.46 5.22 -3.40
C GLY A 142 -12.61 5.51 -4.89
N GLN A 143 -11.75 4.96 -5.75
CA GLN A 143 -11.97 4.92 -7.20
C GLN A 143 -13.23 4.12 -7.51
N SER A 144 -13.89 4.44 -8.62
CA SER A 144 -14.94 3.56 -9.18
C SER A 144 -14.34 2.21 -9.61
N GLU A 145 -15.20 1.21 -9.80
CA GLU A 145 -14.78 -0.10 -10.29
C GLU A 145 -14.09 -0.02 -11.67
N ILE A 146 -14.59 0.86 -12.55
CA ILE A 146 -14.02 1.08 -13.88
C ILE A 146 -12.63 1.73 -13.77
N GLU A 147 -12.51 2.86 -13.05
CA GLU A 147 -11.23 3.55 -12.87
C GLU A 147 -10.17 2.65 -12.24
N ALA A 148 -10.53 1.93 -11.17
CA ALA A 148 -9.60 1.05 -10.49
C ALA A 148 -9.10 -0.08 -11.41
N THR A 149 -9.98 -0.61 -12.27
CA THR A 149 -9.65 -1.66 -13.23
C THR A 149 -8.78 -1.15 -14.38
N GLU A 150 -9.13 0.02 -14.95
CA GLU A 150 -8.32 0.67 -16.01
C GLU A 150 -6.92 1.00 -15.51
N ASN A 151 -6.82 1.63 -14.35
CA ASN A 151 -5.53 1.98 -13.74
C ASN A 151 -4.68 0.73 -13.47
N LEU A 152 -5.26 -0.32 -12.90
CA LEU A 152 -4.55 -1.58 -12.67
C LEU A 152 -4.09 -2.22 -13.98
N ASN A 153 -4.92 -2.22 -15.02
CA ASN A 153 -4.56 -2.74 -16.34
C ASN A 153 -3.36 -2.01 -16.93
N LEU A 154 -3.35 -0.67 -16.88
CA LEU A 154 -2.23 0.14 -17.38
C LEU A 154 -0.96 -0.04 -16.53
N ILE A 155 -1.09 -0.13 -15.22
CA ILE A 155 0.04 -0.43 -14.32
C ILE A 155 0.66 -1.78 -14.72
N ASN A 156 -0.15 -2.84 -14.91
CA ASN A 156 0.36 -4.15 -15.31
C ASN A 156 0.98 -4.13 -16.73
N LYS A 157 0.36 -3.43 -17.67
CA LYS A 157 0.87 -3.29 -19.05
C LYS A 157 2.23 -2.59 -19.09
N ASN A 158 2.41 -1.58 -18.26
CA ASN A 158 3.64 -0.77 -18.19
C ASN A 158 4.64 -1.31 -17.13
N ASN A 159 4.28 -2.39 -16.43
CA ASN A 159 5.12 -2.97 -15.38
C ASN A 159 6.43 -3.53 -15.95
N ASN A 160 7.53 -2.93 -15.51
CA ASN A 160 8.89 -3.37 -15.81
C ASN A 160 9.68 -3.67 -14.52
N THR A 161 8.96 -4.03 -13.45
CA THR A 161 9.52 -4.48 -12.17
C THR A 161 9.38 -6.00 -12.03
N ASN A 162 9.96 -6.57 -10.97
CA ASN A 162 9.79 -7.97 -10.62
C ASN A 162 8.50 -8.23 -9.79
N PHE A 163 7.75 -7.19 -9.43
CA PHE A 163 6.55 -7.35 -8.61
C PHE A 163 5.40 -7.97 -9.42
N ILE A 164 4.77 -8.99 -8.85
CA ILE A 164 3.49 -9.48 -9.35
C ILE A 164 2.40 -8.55 -8.82
N MET A 165 1.66 -7.92 -9.72
CA MET A 165 0.68 -6.90 -9.36
C MET A 165 -0.75 -7.39 -9.59
N THR A 166 -1.58 -7.25 -8.57
CA THR A 166 -2.99 -7.63 -8.58
C THR A 166 -3.82 -6.66 -7.75
N TYR A 167 -5.04 -6.99 -7.45
CA TYR A 167 -5.96 -6.17 -6.66
C TYR A 167 -6.44 -6.88 -5.39
N SER A 168 -6.79 -6.07 -4.41
CA SER A 168 -7.55 -6.48 -3.22
C SER A 168 -8.56 -5.37 -2.93
N TYR A 169 -9.55 -5.27 -3.81
CA TYR A 169 -10.58 -4.25 -3.73
C TYR A 169 -11.65 -4.63 -2.70
N GLY A 170 -12.36 -3.64 -2.22
CA GLY A 170 -13.53 -3.78 -1.37
C GLY A 170 -14.74 -3.17 -2.07
N ARG A 171 -14.80 -1.82 -2.13
CA ARG A 171 -15.95 -1.10 -2.70
C ARG A 171 -16.03 -1.14 -4.23
N ALA A 172 -14.92 -1.37 -4.91
CA ALA A 172 -14.83 -1.44 -6.37
C ALA A 172 -14.83 -2.91 -6.89
N LEU A 173 -15.65 -3.77 -6.26
CA LEU A 173 -15.94 -5.14 -6.67
C LEU A 173 -17.34 -5.21 -7.24
#